data_f5239840598bc0cb98585c86c58a6b45
#
_entry.id   f5239840598bc0cb98585c86c58a6b45
#
_cell.length_a   1.000
_cell.length_b   1.000
_cell.length_c   1.000
_cell.angle_alpha   90.00
_cell.angle_beta   90.00
_cell.angle_gamma   90.00
#
_symmetry.space_group_name_H-M   'P 1'
#
loop_
_entity.id
_entity.type
_entity.pdbx_description
1 polymer ?
#
loop_
_entity_poly.entity_id
_entity_poly.type
_entity_poly.pdbx_seq_one_letter_code
_entity_poly.pdbx_strand_id
1 'polypeptide(L)'
;RGLGDVYKRQLVSGGGTNLQALIDSQRSGALHSGEITLVISSSPSAYALKRAEDAGIATCVCEKRGRSQEEFEADILKALKENGIELIILAGFMCILSENFVKLYPERIINVHPSLIPSFCGKGFYGLRVHEAALNYGVKVTGATVHFVNEIPDGGKIIMQKAVYIEENDTPETLQRRVMELSLIHI
;
A
#
# COMPACT_ATOMS: atom_id res chain seq x y z
N ARG A 1 -7.73 -31.27 -3.05
CA ARG A 1 -8.23 -30.16 -2.23
C ARG A 1 -8.11 -28.92 -3.06
N GLY A 2 -9.21 -28.19 -3.19
CA GLY A 2 -9.54 -27.26 -4.23
C GLY A 2 -8.49 -26.20 -4.56
N LEU A 3 -8.53 -25.76 -5.79
CA LEU A 3 -7.95 -24.51 -6.28
C LEU A 3 -8.27 -23.42 -5.27
N GLY A 4 -7.24 -22.89 -4.63
CA GLY A 4 -7.37 -21.85 -3.60
C GLY A 4 -8.16 -20.68 -4.17
N ASP A 5 -9.06 -20.14 -3.35
CA ASP A 5 -9.91 -19.02 -3.72
C ASP A 5 -9.06 -17.89 -4.30
N VAL A 6 -9.37 -17.51 -5.54
CA VAL A 6 -8.73 -16.37 -6.22
C VAL A 6 -9.37 -15.12 -5.65
N TYR A 7 -8.68 -14.48 -4.71
CA TYR A 7 -9.16 -13.22 -4.11
C TYR A 7 -9.12 -12.08 -5.14
N LYS A 8 -10.23 -11.38 -5.28
CA LYS A 8 -10.28 -10.11 -6.00
C LYS A 8 -9.58 -9.05 -5.16
N ARG A 9 -8.50 -8.49 -5.66
CA ARG A 9 -7.66 -7.54 -4.96
C ARG A 9 -7.86 -6.14 -5.49
N GLN A 10 -7.89 -5.20 -4.57
CA GLN A 10 -7.89 -3.79 -4.89
C GLN A 10 -6.60 -3.14 -4.40
N LEU A 11 -6.14 -2.16 -5.17
CA LEU A 11 -5.05 -1.28 -4.80
C LEU A 11 -5.54 0.15 -4.72
N VAL A 12 -5.16 0.82 -3.64
CA VAL A 12 -5.36 2.26 -3.49
C VAL A 12 -3.97 2.89 -3.49
N SER A 13 -3.67 3.69 -4.50
CA SER A 13 -2.29 4.15 -4.74
C SER A 13 -2.20 5.66 -5.02
N GLY A 14 -1.09 6.27 -4.57
CA GLY A 14 -0.63 7.60 -5.01
C GLY A 14 0.24 7.53 -6.26
N GLY A 15 1.58 7.39 -6.13
CA GLY A 15 2.54 7.41 -7.25
C GLY A 15 2.60 6.17 -8.15
N GLY A 16 2.09 5.03 -7.70
CA GLY A 16 1.89 3.83 -8.51
C GLY A 16 3.08 2.90 -8.70
N THR A 17 4.22 3.12 -8.07
CA THR A 17 5.38 2.20 -8.18
C THR A 17 5.07 0.83 -7.55
N ASN A 18 4.47 0.80 -6.36
CA ASN A 18 4.02 -0.44 -5.73
C ASN A 18 2.92 -1.13 -6.56
N LEU A 19 2.00 -0.34 -7.15
CA LEU A 19 0.99 -0.87 -8.07
C LEU A 19 1.65 -1.52 -9.29
N GLN A 20 2.65 -0.87 -9.89
CA GLN A 20 3.34 -1.42 -11.06
C GLN A 20 3.96 -2.79 -10.75
N ALA A 21 4.64 -2.93 -9.62
CA ALA A 21 5.23 -4.20 -9.26
C ALA A 21 4.19 -5.32 -9.06
N LEU A 22 3.04 -4.99 -8.50
CA LEU A 22 1.95 -5.95 -8.36
C LEU A 22 1.33 -6.32 -9.71
N ILE A 23 1.20 -5.36 -10.63
CA ILE A 23 0.78 -5.62 -12.03
C ILE A 23 1.79 -6.54 -12.72
N ASP A 24 3.08 -6.26 -12.58
CA ASP A 24 4.14 -7.06 -13.18
C ASP A 24 4.18 -8.48 -12.59
N SER A 25 3.97 -8.62 -11.29
CA SER A 25 3.83 -9.92 -10.61
C SER A 25 2.61 -10.70 -11.09
N GLN A 26 1.50 -10.01 -11.35
CA GLN A 26 0.32 -10.65 -11.94
C GLN A 26 0.59 -11.12 -13.37
N ARG A 27 1.21 -10.28 -14.20
CA ARG A 27 1.54 -10.60 -15.59
C ARG A 27 2.55 -11.75 -15.72
N SER A 28 3.52 -11.83 -14.81
CA SER A 28 4.51 -12.91 -14.77
C SER A 28 3.96 -14.22 -14.20
N GLY A 29 2.74 -14.21 -13.65
CA GLY A 29 2.15 -15.35 -12.96
C GLY A 29 2.73 -15.60 -11.57
N ALA A 30 3.55 -14.69 -11.03
CA ALA A 30 4.07 -14.80 -9.66
C ALA A 30 2.98 -14.56 -8.61
N LEU A 31 1.93 -13.82 -8.95
CA LEU A 31 0.76 -13.60 -8.11
C LEU A 31 -0.24 -14.74 -8.27
N HIS A 32 -0.06 -15.83 -7.51
CA HIS A 32 -0.86 -17.06 -7.67
C HIS A 32 -2.22 -17.06 -6.97
N SER A 33 -2.42 -16.20 -5.96
CA SER A 33 -3.56 -16.27 -5.03
C SER A 33 -4.54 -15.10 -5.17
N GLY A 34 -4.54 -14.40 -6.31
CA GLY A 34 -5.47 -13.30 -6.51
C GLY A 34 -5.24 -12.54 -7.79
N GLU A 35 -6.23 -11.75 -8.15
CA GLU A 35 -6.25 -10.90 -9.34
C GLU A 35 -6.49 -9.44 -8.92
N ILE A 36 -5.75 -8.52 -9.53
CA ILE A 36 -5.99 -7.09 -9.37
C ILE A 36 -7.12 -6.70 -10.32
N THR A 37 -8.29 -6.42 -9.78
CA THR A 37 -9.48 -6.14 -10.58
C THR A 37 -9.91 -4.68 -10.54
N LEU A 38 -9.48 -3.93 -9.53
CA LEU A 38 -9.84 -2.53 -9.36
C LEU A 38 -8.67 -1.73 -8.77
N VAL A 39 -8.48 -0.52 -9.23
CA VAL A 39 -7.58 0.48 -8.63
C VAL A 39 -8.39 1.70 -8.25
N ILE A 40 -8.36 2.07 -6.96
CA ILE A 40 -8.99 3.31 -6.46
C ILE A 40 -7.90 4.33 -6.18
N SER A 41 -8.12 5.57 -6.59
CA SER A 41 -7.27 6.70 -6.25
C SER A 41 -8.05 7.81 -5.54
N SER A 42 -7.42 8.46 -4.56
CA SER A 42 -7.96 9.67 -3.93
C SER A 42 -7.69 10.95 -4.74
N SER A 43 -7.01 10.85 -5.87
CA SER A 43 -6.70 11.96 -6.77
C SER A 43 -6.91 11.56 -8.22
N PRO A 44 -7.62 12.37 -9.02
CA PRO A 44 -7.82 12.10 -10.43
C PRO A 44 -6.52 12.24 -11.26
N SER A 45 -5.52 12.95 -10.74
CA SER A 45 -4.22 13.12 -11.39
C SER A 45 -3.18 12.07 -11.00
N ALA A 46 -3.56 11.05 -10.23
CA ALA A 46 -2.62 10.03 -9.78
C ALA A 46 -2.11 9.18 -10.96
N TYR A 47 -0.81 9.09 -11.14
CA TYR A 47 -0.20 8.28 -12.20
C TYR A 47 -0.52 6.79 -12.09
N ALA A 48 -0.91 6.33 -10.91
CA ALA A 48 -1.42 4.99 -10.68
C ALA A 48 -2.63 4.63 -11.56
N LEU A 49 -3.52 5.59 -11.83
CA LEU A 49 -4.68 5.38 -12.71
C LEU A 49 -4.24 5.04 -14.13
N LYS A 50 -3.27 5.79 -14.67
CA LYS A 50 -2.69 5.52 -15.99
C LYS A 50 -2.07 4.12 -16.08
N ARG A 51 -1.34 3.70 -15.04
CA ARG A 51 -0.75 2.35 -14.98
C ARG A 51 -1.81 1.25 -14.99
N ALA A 52 -2.90 1.45 -14.26
CA ALA A 52 -4.01 0.53 -14.21
C ALA A 52 -4.72 0.43 -15.57
N GLU A 53 -4.99 1.57 -16.21
CA GLU A 53 -5.59 1.63 -17.55
C GLU A 53 -4.73 0.92 -18.59
N ASP A 54 -3.41 1.18 -18.60
CA ASP A 54 -2.45 0.53 -19.50
C ASP A 54 -2.34 -0.99 -19.26
N ALA A 55 -2.76 -1.44 -18.08
CA ALA A 55 -2.84 -2.85 -17.70
C ALA A 55 -4.23 -3.48 -17.93
N GLY A 56 -5.23 -2.70 -18.38
CA GLY A 56 -6.60 -3.16 -18.56
C GLY A 56 -7.36 -3.39 -17.25
N ILE A 57 -6.92 -2.76 -16.15
CA ILE A 57 -7.53 -2.87 -14.83
C ILE A 57 -8.51 -1.71 -14.64
N ALA A 58 -9.71 -2.02 -14.11
CA ALA A 58 -10.71 -1.00 -13.83
C ALA A 58 -10.20 0.03 -12.83
N THR A 59 -10.57 1.29 -13.03
CA THR A 59 -10.18 2.41 -12.18
C THR A 59 -11.38 3.13 -11.58
N CYS A 60 -11.22 3.68 -10.38
CA CYS A 60 -12.21 4.51 -9.71
C CYS A 60 -11.50 5.67 -9.01
N VAL A 61 -12.07 6.86 -9.09
CA VAL A 61 -11.57 8.03 -8.34
C VAL A 61 -12.55 8.37 -7.24
N CYS A 62 -12.07 8.29 -5.99
CA CYS A 62 -12.79 8.71 -4.79
C CYS A 62 -12.05 9.89 -4.18
N GLU A 63 -12.44 11.12 -4.52
CA GLU A 63 -11.77 12.31 -4.03
C GLU A 63 -12.10 12.59 -2.57
N LYS A 64 -11.06 12.89 -1.78
CA LYS A 64 -11.22 13.30 -0.37
C LYS A 64 -11.37 14.80 -0.20
N ARG A 65 -10.86 15.59 -1.14
CA ARG A 65 -10.82 17.05 -1.02
C ARG A 65 -12.21 17.66 -0.89
N GLY A 66 -12.44 18.39 0.20
CA GLY A 66 -13.71 19.09 0.44
C GLY A 66 -14.86 18.19 0.93
N ARG A 67 -14.56 16.94 1.30
CA ARG A 67 -15.55 15.96 1.77
C ARG A 67 -15.26 15.49 3.19
N SER A 68 -16.29 15.06 3.89
CA SER A 68 -16.11 14.40 5.19
C SER A 68 -15.43 13.04 5.04
N GLN A 69 -14.93 12.49 6.14
CA GLN A 69 -14.33 11.16 6.15
C GLN A 69 -15.37 10.09 5.78
N GLU A 70 -16.59 10.23 6.29
CA GLU A 70 -17.68 9.30 6.03
C GLU A 70 -18.10 9.29 4.56
N GLU A 71 -18.24 10.44 3.93
CA GLU A 71 -18.58 10.55 2.50
C GLU A 71 -17.50 9.94 1.61
N PHE A 72 -16.23 10.23 1.93
CA PHE A 72 -15.10 9.68 1.20
C PHE A 72 -15.04 8.15 1.30
N GLU A 73 -15.19 7.62 2.51
CA GLU A 73 -15.16 6.18 2.75
C GLU A 73 -16.39 5.46 2.20
N ALA A 74 -17.55 6.11 2.19
CA ALA A 74 -18.77 5.55 1.58
C ALA A 74 -18.59 5.29 0.08
N ASP A 75 -17.93 6.20 -0.65
CA ASP A 75 -17.63 5.98 -2.07
C ASP A 75 -16.66 4.82 -2.28
N ILE A 76 -15.62 4.73 -1.45
CA ILE A 76 -14.69 3.60 -1.49
C ILE A 76 -15.44 2.29 -1.23
N LEU A 77 -16.23 2.22 -0.16
CA LEU A 77 -17.00 1.03 0.19
C LEU A 77 -17.98 0.62 -0.92
N LYS A 78 -18.62 1.59 -1.56
CA LYS A 78 -19.50 1.34 -2.70
C LYS A 78 -18.70 0.70 -3.85
N ALA A 79 -17.58 1.29 -4.25
CA ALA A 79 -16.74 0.77 -5.32
C ALA A 79 -16.21 -0.63 -5.01
N LEU A 80 -15.79 -0.88 -3.75
CA LEU A 80 -15.35 -2.20 -3.28
C LEU A 80 -16.44 -3.25 -3.42
N LYS A 81 -17.65 -2.92 -2.95
CA LYS A 81 -18.79 -3.82 -2.94
C LYS A 81 -19.29 -4.15 -4.35
N GLU A 82 -19.42 -3.13 -5.21
CA GLU A 82 -19.87 -3.28 -6.59
C GLU A 82 -18.92 -4.16 -7.42
N ASN A 83 -17.62 -4.18 -7.09
CA ASN A 83 -16.61 -4.99 -7.76
C ASN A 83 -16.28 -6.30 -7.03
N GLY A 84 -16.96 -6.61 -5.93
CA GLY A 84 -16.77 -7.85 -5.17
C GLY A 84 -15.35 -8.00 -4.60
N ILE A 85 -14.77 -6.89 -4.11
CA ILE A 85 -13.40 -6.87 -3.58
C ILE A 85 -13.35 -7.52 -2.20
N GLU A 86 -12.42 -8.44 -2.03
CA GLU A 86 -12.23 -9.23 -0.80
C GLU A 86 -10.96 -8.86 -0.03
N LEU A 87 -9.95 -8.33 -0.72
CA LEU A 87 -8.67 -7.94 -0.13
C LEU A 87 -8.29 -6.53 -0.62
N ILE A 88 -7.92 -5.67 0.29
CA ILE A 88 -7.48 -4.30 0.02
C ILE A 88 -5.97 -4.22 0.25
N ILE A 89 -5.23 -3.69 -0.72
CA ILE A 89 -3.80 -3.42 -0.58
C ILE A 89 -3.60 -1.90 -0.65
N LEU A 90 -3.10 -1.31 0.42
CA LEU A 90 -2.72 0.10 0.46
C LEU A 90 -1.28 0.22 -0.07
N ALA A 91 -1.13 0.90 -1.19
CA ALA A 91 0.15 1.08 -1.85
C ALA A 91 0.39 2.57 -2.09
N GLY A 92 1.05 3.24 -1.15
CA GLY A 92 1.23 4.69 -1.18
C GLY A 92 -0.06 5.47 -0.94
N PHE A 93 -1.03 4.88 -0.26
CA PHE A 93 -2.28 5.54 0.09
C PHE A 93 -2.06 6.45 1.31
N MET A 94 -2.21 7.76 1.10
CA MET A 94 -1.87 8.79 2.09
C MET A 94 -3.02 9.14 3.04
N CYS A 95 -4.22 8.59 2.83
CA CYS A 95 -5.37 8.85 3.69
C CYS A 95 -5.46 7.81 4.79
N ILE A 96 -5.67 8.25 6.02
CA ILE A 96 -5.96 7.35 7.14
C ILE A 96 -7.41 6.89 7.00
N LEU A 97 -7.61 5.59 7.05
CA LEU A 97 -8.94 4.98 7.09
C LEU A 97 -9.51 5.01 8.52
N SER A 98 -10.80 5.24 8.66
CA SER A 98 -11.45 5.25 9.97
C SER A 98 -11.49 3.85 10.59
N GLU A 99 -11.63 3.80 11.91
CA GLU A 99 -11.86 2.57 12.66
C GLU A 99 -13.09 1.80 12.13
N ASN A 100 -14.16 2.52 11.81
CA ASN A 100 -15.38 1.92 11.27
C ASN A 100 -15.14 1.25 9.92
N PHE A 101 -14.35 1.88 9.04
CA PHE A 101 -13.98 1.28 7.76
C PHE A 101 -13.15 0.01 7.95
N VAL A 102 -12.12 0.07 8.80
CA VAL A 102 -11.20 -1.05 9.03
C VAL A 102 -11.93 -2.26 9.63
N LYS A 103 -12.88 -2.04 10.53
CA LYS A 103 -13.71 -3.10 11.13
C LYS A 103 -14.57 -3.88 10.13
N LEU A 104 -14.88 -3.29 8.96
CA LEU A 104 -15.62 -3.99 7.89
C LEU A 104 -14.76 -5.00 7.13
N TYR A 105 -13.43 -4.88 7.22
CA TYR A 105 -12.46 -5.71 6.51
C TYR A 105 -11.40 -6.29 7.48
N PRO A 106 -11.78 -7.05 8.51
CA PRO A 106 -10.84 -7.58 9.50
C PRO A 106 -9.83 -8.51 8.81
N GLU A 107 -8.52 -8.23 9.01
CA GLU A 107 -7.40 -8.94 8.36
C GLU A 107 -7.53 -9.02 6.81
N ARG A 108 -8.18 -8.03 6.20
CA ARG A 108 -8.40 -7.93 4.75
C ARG A 108 -7.86 -6.61 4.16
N ILE A 109 -7.17 -5.82 4.96
CA ILE A 109 -6.47 -4.61 4.50
C ILE A 109 -4.99 -4.80 4.81
N ILE A 110 -4.16 -4.73 3.78
CA ILE A 110 -2.71 -4.86 3.87
C ILE A 110 -2.07 -3.52 3.50
N ASN A 111 -1.07 -3.11 4.25
CA ASN A 111 -0.25 -1.93 3.96
C ASN A 111 1.22 -2.31 3.86
N VAL A 112 1.94 -1.55 3.05
CA VAL A 112 3.41 -1.61 2.95
C VAL A 112 3.97 -0.32 3.52
N HIS A 113 4.64 -0.41 4.67
CA HIS A 113 5.28 0.72 5.32
C HIS A 113 6.79 0.66 5.09
N PRO A 114 7.44 1.79 4.71
CA PRO A 114 8.84 1.80 4.30
C PRO A 114 9.83 1.88 5.47
N SER A 115 9.56 1.18 6.57
CA SER A 115 10.49 0.97 7.68
C SER A 115 10.31 -0.42 8.31
N LEU A 116 11.18 -0.76 9.24
CA LEU A 116 11.00 -1.92 10.12
C LEU A 116 10.15 -1.51 11.33
N ILE A 117 8.83 -1.69 11.26
CA ILE A 117 7.93 -1.44 12.39
C ILE A 117 8.43 -2.23 13.62
N PRO A 118 8.50 -1.61 14.82
CA PRO A 118 7.86 -0.35 15.25
C PRO A 118 8.70 0.90 15.06
N SER A 119 9.83 0.88 14.38
CA SER A 119 10.67 2.06 14.17
C SER A 119 10.13 2.93 13.02
N PHE A 120 10.18 4.26 13.18
CA PHE A 120 9.83 5.25 12.17
C PHE A 120 8.47 4.99 11.51
N CYS A 121 7.45 4.72 12.32
CA CYS A 121 6.08 4.44 11.88
C CYS A 121 5.06 5.28 12.65
N GLY A 122 3.80 5.21 12.24
CA GLY A 122 2.70 5.94 12.84
C GLY A 122 2.55 7.37 12.30
N LYS A 123 1.85 8.21 13.05
CA LYS A 123 1.48 9.56 12.60
C LYS A 123 2.69 10.42 12.27
N GLY A 124 2.74 10.91 11.04
CA GLY A 124 3.82 11.79 10.54
C GLY A 124 4.93 11.07 9.78
N PHE A 125 5.01 9.75 9.87
CA PHE A 125 5.98 8.94 9.14
C PHE A 125 5.38 8.41 7.83
N TYR A 126 5.67 9.08 6.72
CA TYR A 126 5.23 8.69 5.37
C TYR A 126 6.20 9.20 4.31
N GLY A 127 6.26 8.50 3.18
CA GLY A 127 7.08 8.87 2.03
C GLY A 127 8.54 9.07 2.42
N LEU A 128 9.14 10.16 1.96
CA LEU A 128 10.56 10.46 2.18
C LEU A 128 10.91 10.70 3.65
N ARG A 129 9.96 11.22 4.44
CA ARG A 129 10.18 11.54 5.87
C ARG A 129 10.63 10.34 6.72
N VAL A 130 10.21 9.13 6.33
CA VAL A 130 10.63 7.91 7.01
C VAL A 130 12.13 7.68 6.86
N HIS A 131 12.63 7.89 5.66
CA HIS A 131 14.04 7.70 5.32
C HIS A 131 14.93 8.83 5.90
N GLU A 132 14.44 10.08 5.85
CA GLU A 132 15.06 11.22 6.53
C GLU A 132 15.22 10.94 8.02
N ALA A 133 14.16 10.47 8.69
CA ALA A 133 14.20 10.17 10.12
C ALA A 133 15.19 9.03 10.44
N ALA A 134 15.23 7.98 9.63
CA ALA A 134 16.16 6.88 9.82
C ALA A 134 17.63 7.33 9.69
N LEU A 135 17.93 8.14 8.66
CA LEU A 135 19.28 8.71 8.46
C LEU A 135 19.67 9.67 9.59
N ASN A 136 18.77 10.58 9.97
CA ASN A 136 19.02 11.54 11.04
C ASN A 136 19.22 10.88 12.41
N TYR A 137 18.51 9.78 12.67
CA TYR A 137 18.70 9.00 13.91
C TYR A 137 20.02 8.24 13.90
N GLY A 138 20.56 7.92 12.72
CA GLY A 138 21.82 7.21 12.55
C GLY A 138 21.70 5.69 12.67
N VAL A 139 20.51 5.11 12.47
CA VAL A 139 20.36 3.65 12.42
C VAL A 139 21.16 3.06 11.24
N LYS A 140 21.64 1.85 11.40
CA LYS A 140 22.43 1.17 10.37
C LYS A 140 21.60 0.23 9.50
N VAL A 141 20.36 -0.06 9.96
CA VAL A 141 19.42 -0.96 9.29
C VAL A 141 18.04 -0.32 9.29
N THR A 142 17.41 -0.31 8.16
CA THR A 142 15.99 0.02 7.96
C THR A 142 15.34 -1.07 7.11
N GLY A 143 14.24 -0.82 6.42
CA GLY A 143 13.63 -1.81 5.55
C GLY A 143 12.19 -1.49 5.19
N ALA A 144 11.43 -2.53 4.91
CA ALA A 144 10.00 -2.44 4.66
C ALA A 144 9.25 -3.47 5.50
N THR A 145 8.04 -3.10 5.90
CA THR A 145 7.10 -3.95 6.64
C THR A 145 5.80 -4.08 5.87
N VAL A 146 5.37 -5.31 5.64
CA VAL A 146 4.02 -5.64 5.18
C VAL A 146 3.21 -6.05 6.41
N HIS A 147 2.09 -5.40 6.63
CA HIS A 147 1.27 -5.65 7.81
C HIS A 147 -0.23 -5.52 7.51
N PHE A 148 -1.05 -6.18 8.32
CA PHE A 148 -2.48 -5.91 8.33
C PHE A 148 -2.75 -4.52 8.93
N VAL A 149 -3.75 -3.84 8.40
CA VAL A 149 -4.19 -2.54 8.92
C VAL A 149 -5.24 -2.75 10.00
N ASN A 150 -5.07 -2.05 11.12
CA ASN A 150 -6.05 -1.93 12.20
C ASN A 150 -6.33 -0.45 12.48
N GLU A 151 -7.01 -0.14 13.57
CA GLU A 151 -7.37 1.23 14.00
C GLU A 151 -6.16 2.09 14.41
N ILE A 152 -5.02 1.46 14.68
CA ILE A 152 -3.77 2.15 15.05
C ILE A 152 -2.93 2.33 13.78
N PRO A 153 -2.56 3.54 13.39
CA PRO A 153 -1.67 3.76 12.25
C PRO A 153 -0.39 2.93 12.37
N ASP A 154 -0.15 2.10 11.37
CA ASP A 154 0.96 1.14 11.28
C ASP A 154 1.05 0.13 12.44
N GLY A 155 -0.04 -0.05 13.20
CA GLY A 155 -0.07 -0.86 14.43
C GLY A 155 -0.57 -2.31 14.26
N GLY A 156 -1.03 -2.69 13.07
CA GLY A 156 -1.58 -4.02 12.82
C GLY A 156 -0.53 -5.13 12.77
N LYS A 157 -0.99 -6.37 12.79
CA LYS A 157 -0.14 -7.57 12.80
C LYS A 157 0.80 -7.61 11.59
N ILE A 158 2.08 -7.76 11.85
CA ILE A 158 3.12 -7.86 10.82
C ILE A 158 2.98 -9.21 10.09
N ILE A 159 2.98 -9.15 8.76
CA ILE A 159 2.98 -10.31 7.86
C ILE A 159 4.41 -10.69 7.51
N MET A 160 5.21 -9.68 7.07
CA MET A 160 6.61 -9.88 6.75
C MET A 160 7.40 -8.58 6.87
N GLN A 161 8.69 -8.73 7.05
CA GLN A 161 9.64 -7.62 7.06
C GLN A 161 10.87 -7.97 6.24
N LYS A 162 11.43 -6.97 5.57
CA LYS A 162 12.70 -7.10 4.84
C LYS A 162 13.63 -5.98 5.25
N ALA A 163 14.82 -6.36 5.71
CA ALA A 163 15.85 -5.43 6.15
C ALA A 163 16.68 -4.89 4.97
N VAL A 164 17.09 -3.63 5.09
CA VAL A 164 17.98 -2.92 4.18
C VAL A 164 19.07 -2.27 5.01
N TYR A 165 20.34 -2.51 4.67
CA TYR A 165 21.44 -1.79 5.30
C TYR A 165 21.56 -0.38 4.73
N ILE A 166 21.83 0.57 5.61
CA ILE A 166 22.08 1.96 5.24
C ILE A 166 23.56 2.12 4.89
N GLU A 167 23.85 2.69 3.74
CA GLU A 167 25.20 2.97 3.26
C GLU A 167 25.65 4.37 3.70
N GLU A 168 26.96 4.58 3.79
CA GLU A 168 27.55 5.80 4.32
C GLU A 168 27.14 7.07 3.55
N ASN A 169 26.93 6.94 2.24
CA ASN A 169 26.57 8.03 1.34
C ASN A 169 25.07 8.07 0.99
N ASP A 170 24.23 7.38 1.73
CA ASP A 170 22.80 7.39 1.44
C ASP A 170 22.18 8.77 1.69
N THR A 171 21.40 9.20 0.71
CA THR A 171 20.43 10.27 0.87
C THR A 171 19.05 9.66 1.13
N PRO A 172 18.07 10.44 1.61
CA PRO A 172 16.70 9.95 1.76
C PRO A 172 16.14 9.30 0.48
N GLU A 173 16.46 9.89 -0.69
CA GLU A 173 16.00 9.40 -2.00
C GLU A 173 16.67 8.09 -2.42
N THR A 174 17.99 7.94 -2.19
CA THR A 174 18.70 6.71 -2.52
C THR A 174 18.25 5.56 -1.62
N LEU A 175 18.07 5.84 -0.33
CA LEU A 175 17.57 4.88 0.64
C LEU A 175 16.12 4.48 0.31
N GLN A 176 15.24 5.45 0.00
CA GLN A 176 13.86 5.18 -0.41
C GLN A 176 13.83 4.24 -1.61
N ARG A 177 14.61 4.50 -2.64
CA ARG A 177 14.66 3.67 -3.85
C ARG A 177 15.05 2.24 -3.51
N ARG A 178 16.10 2.04 -2.72
CA ARG A 178 16.58 0.72 -2.31
C ARG A 178 15.55 -0.04 -1.47
N VAL A 179 14.88 0.63 -0.53
CA VAL A 179 13.80 0.04 0.27
C VAL A 179 12.62 -0.34 -0.61
N MET A 180 12.27 0.51 -1.59
CA MET A 180 11.17 0.23 -2.51
C MET A 180 11.48 -0.96 -3.43
N GLU A 181 12.67 -1.03 -4.02
CA GLU A 181 13.07 -2.14 -4.87
C GLU A 181 12.95 -3.49 -4.14
N LEU A 182 13.39 -3.55 -2.89
CA LEU A 182 13.28 -4.77 -2.07
C LEU A 182 11.84 -5.09 -1.66
N SER A 183 11.03 -4.08 -1.35
CA SER A 183 9.63 -4.30 -1.00
C SER A 183 8.83 -4.83 -2.20
N LEU A 184 9.13 -4.36 -3.40
CA LEU A 184 8.47 -4.73 -4.64
C LEU A 184 8.77 -6.18 -5.08
N ILE A 185 9.98 -6.67 -4.83
CA ILE A 185 10.40 -8.03 -5.21
C ILE A 185 9.76 -9.09 -4.30
N HIS A 186 9.39 -8.75 -3.06
CA HIS A 186 8.96 -9.73 -2.05
C HIS A 186 7.48 -9.66 -1.67
N ILE A 187 6.75 -8.68 -2.18
CA ILE A 187 5.29 -8.57 -2.00
C ILE A 187 4.54 -9.45 -2.99
#